data_b682bd92d52a758716f2cb196c351af5
#
_entry.id   b682bd92d52a758716f2cb196c351af5
#
_cell.length_a   1.000
_cell.length_b   1.000
_cell.length_c   1.000
_cell.angle_alpha   90.00
_cell.angle_beta   90.00
_cell.angle_gamma   90.00
#
_symmetry.space_group_name_H-M   'P 1'
#
loop_
_entity.id
_entity.type
_entity.pdbx_description
1 polymer ?
#
loop_
_entity_poly.entity_id
_entity_poly.type
_entity_poly.pdbx_seq_one_letter_code
_entity_poly.pdbx_strand_id
1 'polypeptide(L)'
;MADNGWDAVVLTGSDPHSSEYPAPRWKQVEWLTGFTGEAGDVVVTADHAGLWTDSRYFIQAVDQLEGSGVELHKTRIPGAESIPEWLSGKARVVAVDGLCQSVSAVKELETALGEGGLVVDVPDLLQELWTDRPQIPVTPVTTLDVECFGGIPRMEKISWLRKWMLLQGYDKVLLSSLDEVVWMLNVRGSDIEYNPLVISYLLVSQDYVKWFVKKVSMDYELDPDTLDSFEELRM
;
A
#
# COMPACT_ATOMS: atom_id res chain seq x y z
N MET A 1 16.30 2.47 16.12
CA MET A 1 15.20 2.70 17.08
C MET A 1 15.69 3.52 18.26
N ALA A 2 16.65 3.08 19.04
CA ALA A 2 17.12 3.80 20.24
C ALA A 2 17.55 5.26 19.96
N ASP A 3 18.35 5.48 18.92
CA ASP A 3 18.82 6.84 18.55
C ASP A 3 17.70 7.79 18.15
N ASN A 4 16.56 7.26 17.69
CA ASN A 4 15.38 8.02 17.29
C ASN A 4 14.32 8.13 18.40
N GLY A 5 14.54 7.46 19.53
CA GLY A 5 13.58 7.44 20.65
C GLY A 5 12.30 6.67 20.35
N TRP A 6 12.34 5.67 19.44
CA TRP A 6 11.20 4.81 19.14
C TRP A 6 11.22 3.54 20.00
N ASP A 7 10.09 3.26 20.65
CA ASP A 7 9.91 2.04 21.45
C ASP A 7 9.56 0.85 20.56
N ALA A 8 8.81 1.09 19.49
CA ALA A 8 8.42 0.08 18.52
C ALA A 8 8.40 0.61 17.09
N VAL A 9 8.57 -0.29 16.14
CA VAL A 9 8.35 -0.08 14.71
C VAL A 9 7.28 -1.06 14.25
N VAL A 10 6.29 -0.58 13.48
CA VAL A 10 5.29 -1.43 12.83
C VAL A 10 5.49 -1.38 11.33
N LEU A 11 5.76 -2.55 10.75
CA LEU A 11 5.89 -2.75 9.30
C LEU A 11 4.68 -3.55 8.83
N THR A 12 3.95 -3.03 7.86
CA THR A 12 2.82 -3.74 7.26
C THR A 12 3.23 -4.50 6.01
N GLY A 13 2.53 -5.59 5.70
CA GLY A 13 2.65 -6.30 4.43
C GLY A 13 1.98 -5.57 3.25
N SER A 14 1.45 -4.37 3.49
CA SER A 14 0.79 -3.55 2.47
C SER A 14 1.76 -2.64 1.74
N ASP A 15 1.36 -2.18 0.55
CA ASP A 15 2.00 -1.11 -0.22
C ASP A 15 1.16 0.19 -0.16
N PRO A 16 1.63 1.32 -0.76
CA PRO A 16 0.90 2.58 -0.77
C PRO A 16 -0.48 2.54 -1.45
N HIS A 17 -0.77 1.46 -2.17
CA HIS A 17 -2.04 1.26 -2.89
C HIS A 17 -2.96 0.25 -2.21
N SER A 18 -2.52 -0.34 -1.07
CA SER A 18 -3.19 -1.46 -0.40
C SER A 18 -3.42 -2.65 -1.34
N SER A 19 -2.44 -2.93 -2.19
CA SER A 19 -2.51 -4.01 -3.17
C SER A 19 -2.50 -5.36 -2.49
N GLU A 20 -3.26 -6.32 -3.03
CA GLU A 20 -3.21 -7.72 -2.60
C GLU A 20 -1.84 -8.34 -2.88
N TYR A 21 -1.23 -7.96 -4.02
CA TYR A 21 0.10 -8.41 -4.45
C TYR A 21 1.03 -7.21 -4.58
N PRO A 22 1.74 -6.82 -3.52
CA PRO A 22 2.67 -5.70 -3.57
C PRO A 22 3.88 -6.01 -4.45
N ALA A 23 4.38 -4.98 -5.13
CA ALA A 23 5.63 -5.11 -5.88
C ALA A 23 6.81 -5.43 -4.94
N PRO A 24 7.92 -6.03 -5.43
CA PRO A 24 9.04 -6.48 -4.62
C PRO A 24 9.61 -5.43 -3.66
N ARG A 25 9.53 -4.15 -4.03
CA ARG A 25 9.96 -3.05 -3.17
C ARG A 25 9.23 -3.00 -1.82
N TRP A 26 7.99 -3.39 -1.76
CA TRP A 26 7.15 -3.34 -0.56
C TRP A 26 6.99 -4.71 0.14
N LYS A 27 7.74 -5.73 -0.27
CA LYS A 27 7.79 -7.02 0.42
C LYS A 27 8.68 -6.96 1.67
N GLN A 28 8.47 -5.93 2.48
CA GLN A 28 9.28 -5.63 3.67
C GLN A 28 9.12 -6.68 4.79
N VAL A 29 7.95 -7.28 4.92
CA VAL A 29 7.71 -8.37 5.87
C VAL A 29 8.53 -9.61 5.47
N GLU A 30 8.52 -9.97 4.18
CA GLU A 30 9.31 -11.08 3.63
C GLU A 30 10.81 -10.83 3.84
N TRP A 31 11.29 -9.63 3.51
CA TRP A 31 12.70 -9.27 3.67
C TRP A 31 13.16 -9.37 5.12
N LEU A 32 12.35 -8.89 6.07
CA LEU A 32 12.73 -8.85 7.49
C LEU A 32 12.64 -10.21 8.16
N THR A 33 11.64 -11.02 7.81
CA THR A 33 11.29 -12.24 8.57
C THR A 33 11.51 -13.54 7.80
N GLY A 34 11.66 -13.49 6.48
CA GLY A 34 11.63 -14.65 5.61
C GLY A 34 10.22 -15.22 5.37
N PHE A 35 9.17 -14.60 5.94
CA PHE A 35 7.80 -15.04 5.74
C PHE A 35 7.25 -14.54 4.39
N THR A 36 6.87 -15.47 3.52
CA THR A 36 6.42 -15.19 2.15
C THR A 36 4.89 -15.18 1.97
N GLY A 37 4.13 -15.22 3.06
CA GLY A 37 2.66 -15.12 3.01
C GLY A 37 2.21 -13.70 2.68
N GLU A 38 1.07 -13.58 2.01
CA GLU A 38 0.52 -12.31 1.51
C GLU A 38 -0.15 -11.44 2.58
N ALA A 39 -0.41 -12.00 3.76
CA ALA A 39 -1.02 -11.27 4.87
C ALA A 39 -0.18 -11.44 6.14
N GLY A 40 0.46 -10.36 6.52
CA GLY A 40 1.28 -10.30 7.74
C GLY A 40 1.77 -8.90 8.01
N ASP A 41 1.75 -8.53 9.28
CA ASP A 41 2.35 -7.30 9.78
C ASP A 41 3.39 -7.65 10.85
N VAL A 42 4.43 -6.86 10.96
CA VAL A 42 5.53 -7.09 11.88
C VAL A 42 5.64 -5.96 12.87
N VAL A 43 5.85 -6.32 14.12
CA VAL A 43 6.26 -5.39 15.17
C VAL A 43 7.66 -5.73 15.64
N VAL A 44 8.51 -4.72 15.73
CA VAL A 44 9.85 -4.83 16.31
C VAL A 44 9.96 -3.87 17.48
N THR A 45 10.40 -4.37 18.63
CA THR A 45 10.81 -3.58 19.81
C THR A 45 12.28 -3.82 20.13
N ALA A 46 12.79 -3.31 21.23
CA ALA A 46 14.19 -3.53 21.64
C ALA A 46 14.48 -5.00 21.99
N ASP A 47 13.48 -5.76 22.41
CA ASP A 47 13.61 -7.11 22.96
C ASP A 47 12.67 -8.13 22.30
N HIS A 48 11.87 -7.71 21.31
CA HIS A 48 10.90 -8.58 20.64
C HIS A 48 10.79 -8.27 19.14
N ALA A 49 10.59 -9.31 18.35
CA ALA A 49 10.14 -9.24 16.97
C ALA A 49 8.99 -10.24 16.78
N GLY A 50 7.85 -9.76 16.31
CA GLY A 50 6.65 -10.59 16.13
C GLY A 50 6.01 -10.38 14.77
N LEU A 51 5.50 -11.48 14.19
CA LEU A 51 4.69 -11.51 12.98
C LEU A 51 3.23 -11.79 13.34
N TRP A 52 2.34 -10.87 12.99
CA TRP A 52 0.88 -11.05 13.09
C TRP A 52 0.33 -11.51 11.75
N THR A 53 -0.22 -12.73 11.68
CA THR A 53 -0.84 -13.28 10.46
C THR A 53 -2.12 -14.06 10.77
N ASP A 54 -2.93 -14.35 9.76
CA ASP A 54 -4.20 -15.06 9.92
C ASP A 54 -4.10 -16.55 9.62
N SER A 55 -5.20 -17.27 9.83
CA SER A 55 -5.25 -18.73 9.79
C SER A 55 -4.86 -19.38 8.46
N ARG A 56 -4.86 -18.65 7.35
CA ARG A 56 -4.41 -19.14 6.05
C ARG A 56 -2.92 -19.49 6.05
N TYR A 57 -2.15 -18.82 6.92
CA TYR A 57 -0.69 -18.86 6.92
C TYR A 57 -0.08 -19.45 8.19
N PHE A 58 -0.84 -19.95 9.18
CA PHE A 58 -0.27 -20.39 10.46
C PHE A 58 0.77 -21.50 10.30
N ILE A 59 0.53 -22.48 9.42
CA ILE A 59 1.47 -23.59 9.20
C ILE A 59 2.73 -23.05 8.52
N GLN A 60 2.58 -22.30 7.44
CA GLN A 60 3.68 -21.69 6.70
C GLN A 60 4.52 -20.78 7.59
N ALA A 61 3.88 -19.95 8.43
CA ALA A 61 4.59 -19.04 9.32
C ALA A 61 5.42 -19.81 10.37
N VAL A 62 4.89 -20.89 10.94
CA VAL A 62 5.66 -21.73 11.88
C VAL A 62 6.92 -22.26 11.22
N ASP A 63 6.81 -22.80 9.99
CA ASP A 63 7.94 -23.39 9.28
C ASP A 63 8.96 -22.32 8.86
N GLN A 64 8.49 -21.19 8.37
CA GLN A 64 9.38 -20.13 7.85
C GLN A 64 10.03 -19.26 8.93
N LEU A 65 9.42 -19.14 10.09
CA LEU A 65 9.97 -18.39 11.22
C LEU A 65 10.89 -19.24 12.12
N GLU A 66 11.03 -20.56 11.87
CA GLU A 66 11.89 -21.42 12.66
C GLU A 66 13.33 -20.91 12.66
N GLY A 67 13.87 -20.65 13.85
CA GLY A 67 15.24 -20.16 14.04
C GLY A 67 15.47 -18.68 13.69
N SER A 68 14.45 -17.95 13.22
CA SER A 68 14.57 -16.51 12.88
C SER A 68 14.64 -15.59 14.10
N GLY A 69 14.11 -16.03 15.25
CA GLY A 69 13.89 -15.19 16.43
C GLY A 69 12.63 -14.32 16.34
N VAL A 70 11.82 -14.46 15.30
CA VAL A 70 10.53 -13.78 15.16
C VAL A 70 9.42 -14.67 15.71
N GLU A 71 8.61 -14.14 16.61
CA GLU A 71 7.48 -14.85 17.23
C GLU A 71 6.22 -14.77 16.38
N LEU A 72 5.50 -15.89 16.23
CA LEU A 72 4.21 -15.92 15.53
C LEU A 72 3.06 -15.48 16.45
N HIS A 73 2.39 -14.41 16.09
CA HIS A 73 1.13 -13.94 16.66
C HIS A 73 -0.04 -14.27 15.72
N LYS A 74 -0.94 -15.12 16.20
CA LYS A 74 -2.10 -15.57 15.42
C LYS A 74 -3.23 -14.56 15.51
N THR A 75 -3.75 -14.08 14.38
CA THR A 75 -4.85 -13.12 14.33
C THR A 75 -6.18 -13.79 13.94
N ARG A 76 -7.28 -13.09 14.13
CA ARG A 76 -8.65 -13.49 13.73
C ARG A 76 -9.10 -14.85 14.32
N ILE A 77 -8.60 -15.18 15.49
CA ILE A 77 -9.06 -16.32 16.30
C ILE A 77 -9.54 -15.83 17.68
N PRO A 78 -10.39 -16.57 18.38
CA PRO A 78 -10.85 -16.17 19.72
C PRO A 78 -9.67 -15.96 20.68
N GLY A 79 -9.64 -14.80 21.35
CA GLY A 79 -8.59 -14.43 22.29
C GLY A 79 -7.28 -13.96 21.65
N ALA A 80 -7.25 -13.78 20.32
CA ALA A 80 -6.10 -13.16 19.65
C ALA A 80 -5.95 -11.70 20.05
N GLU A 81 -4.73 -11.28 20.27
CA GLU A 81 -4.35 -9.92 20.58
C GLU A 81 -3.91 -9.19 19.29
N SER A 82 -4.54 -8.07 18.98
CA SER A 82 -4.16 -7.22 17.84
C SER A 82 -2.85 -6.46 18.13
N ILE A 83 -2.20 -5.95 17.10
CA ILE A 83 -0.99 -5.13 17.27
C ILE A 83 -1.24 -3.94 18.20
N PRO A 84 -2.31 -3.13 18.05
CA PRO A 84 -2.59 -2.05 18.98
C PRO A 84 -2.77 -2.53 20.43
N GLU A 85 -3.51 -3.61 20.66
CA GLU A 85 -3.69 -4.19 21.99
C GLU A 85 -2.38 -4.69 22.59
N TRP A 86 -1.54 -5.35 21.79
CA TRP A 86 -0.24 -5.85 22.22
C TRP A 86 0.73 -4.74 22.59
N LEU A 87 0.74 -3.62 21.84
CA LEU A 87 1.59 -2.46 22.11
C LEU A 87 1.11 -1.63 23.30
N SER A 88 -0.17 -1.76 23.69
CA SER A 88 -0.75 -1.02 24.80
C SER A 88 0.01 -1.28 26.11
N GLY A 89 0.51 -0.22 26.74
CA GLY A 89 1.31 -0.30 27.96
C GLY A 89 2.76 -0.80 27.78
N LYS A 90 3.15 -1.21 26.56
CA LYS A 90 4.52 -1.66 26.22
C LYS A 90 5.31 -0.60 25.45
N ALA A 91 4.65 0.22 24.67
CA ALA A 91 5.27 1.28 23.88
C ALA A 91 4.58 2.62 24.10
N ARG A 92 5.32 3.71 23.94
CA ARG A 92 4.80 5.08 23.92
C ARG A 92 5.03 5.76 22.59
N VAL A 93 6.14 5.47 21.92
CA VAL A 93 6.48 6.04 20.62
C VAL A 93 6.59 4.89 19.59
N VAL A 94 5.68 4.88 18.64
CA VAL A 94 5.60 3.86 17.60
C VAL A 94 5.86 4.49 16.24
N ALA A 95 6.88 4.02 15.52
CA ALA A 95 7.17 4.47 14.17
C ALA A 95 6.45 3.60 13.12
N VAL A 96 5.88 4.24 12.12
CA VAL A 96 5.19 3.62 10.98
C VAL A 96 5.60 4.31 9.69
N ASP A 97 5.47 3.64 8.54
CA ASP A 97 5.50 4.31 7.24
C ASP A 97 4.05 4.66 6.84
N GLY A 98 3.71 5.95 6.92
CA GLY A 98 2.36 6.44 6.65
C GLY A 98 1.89 6.25 5.20
N LEU A 99 2.80 6.01 4.26
CA LEU A 99 2.42 5.64 2.89
C LEU A 99 1.80 4.23 2.83
N CYS A 100 2.20 3.34 3.73
CA CYS A 100 1.75 1.95 3.75
C CYS A 100 0.69 1.68 4.85
N GLN A 101 0.31 2.69 5.64
CA GLN A 101 -0.66 2.57 6.72
C GLN A 101 -1.98 3.27 6.39
N SER A 102 -3.09 2.63 6.74
CA SER A 102 -4.39 3.30 6.66
C SER A 102 -4.57 4.29 7.82
N VAL A 103 -5.35 5.34 7.57
CA VAL A 103 -5.72 6.33 8.61
C VAL A 103 -6.44 5.65 9.79
N SER A 104 -7.23 4.61 9.54
CA SER A 104 -7.91 3.84 10.59
C SER A 104 -6.91 3.08 11.46
N ALA A 105 -5.92 2.41 10.85
CA ALA A 105 -4.90 1.67 11.59
C ALA A 105 -4.05 2.60 12.48
N VAL A 106 -3.68 3.78 11.97
CA VAL A 106 -2.97 4.79 12.78
C VAL A 106 -3.82 5.25 13.96
N LYS A 107 -5.11 5.54 13.75
CA LYS A 107 -6.01 5.93 14.85
C LYS A 107 -6.22 4.83 15.89
N GLU A 108 -6.25 3.57 15.49
CA GLU A 108 -6.32 2.44 16.41
C GLU A 108 -5.05 2.34 17.27
N LEU A 109 -3.87 2.53 16.65
CA LEU A 109 -2.60 2.61 17.39
C LEU A 109 -2.60 3.78 18.36
N GLU A 110 -2.94 5.00 17.94
CA GLU A 110 -3.02 6.19 18.79
C GLU A 110 -3.97 5.96 19.98
N THR A 111 -5.12 5.34 19.73
CA THR A 111 -6.09 5.03 20.77
C THR A 111 -5.54 4.03 21.78
N ALA A 112 -4.85 3.00 21.34
CA ALA A 112 -4.29 1.96 22.20
C ALA A 112 -3.08 2.44 23.01
N LEU A 113 -2.28 3.35 22.46
CA LEU A 113 -1.16 3.98 23.16
C LEU A 113 -1.63 4.93 24.27
N GLY A 114 -2.83 5.48 24.16
CA GLY A 114 -3.44 6.33 25.17
C GLY A 114 -2.78 7.69 25.36
N GLU A 115 -3.00 8.30 26.51
CA GLU A 115 -2.50 9.65 26.80
C GLU A 115 -0.96 9.71 26.83
N GLY A 116 -0.40 10.58 26.00
CA GLY A 116 1.06 10.75 25.81
C GLY A 116 1.71 9.69 24.92
N GLY A 117 0.93 8.81 24.31
CA GLY A 117 1.39 7.95 23.24
C GLY A 117 1.51 8.71 21.91
N LEU A 118 2.42 8.31 21.06
CA LEU A 118 2.72 8.99 19.80
C LEU A 118 2.95 7.96 18.68
N VAL A 119 2.25 8.12 17.58
CA VAL A 119 2.58 7.45 16.32
C VAL A 119 3.37 8.42 15.44
N VAL A 120 4.56 8.03 15.03
CA VAL A 120 5.47 8.85 14.21
C VAL A 120 5.47 8.33 12.79
N ASP A 121 5.16 9.20 11.84
CA ASP A 121 5.30 8.91 10.42
C ASP A 121 6.78 9.03 10.01
N VAL A 122 7.33 7.93 9.54
CA VAL A 122 8.72 7.83 9.07
C VAL A 122 8.70 7.23 7.67
N PRO A 123 8.69 8.07 6.64
CA PRO A 123 8.69 7.60 5.26
C PRO A 123 9.88 6.69 4.98
N ASP A 124 9.60 5.54 4.34
CA ASP A 124 10.62 4.58 3.95
C ASP A 124 11.53 4.09 5.11
N LEU A 125 10.92 3.65 6.19
CA LEU A 125 11.56 3.17 7.43
C LEU A 125 12.78 2.25 7.22
N LEU A 126 12.83 1.52 6.13
CA LEU A 126 13.89 0.54 5.83
C LEU A 126 14.97 1.07 4.88
N GLN A 127 14.90 2.32 4.45
CA GLN A 127 15.82 2.87 3.42
C GLN A 127 17.30 2.67 3.75
N GLU A 128 17.69 2.88 5.00
CA GLU A 128 19.08 2.73 5.44
C GLU A 128 19.48 1.28 5.73
N LEU A 129 18.51 0.42 6.02
CA LEU A 129 18.73 -0.97 6.43
C LEU A 129 18.70 -1.94 5.23
N TRP A 130 17.74 -1.73 4.34
CA TRP A 130 17.55 -2.59 3.16
C TRP A 130 18.31 -1.99 1.95
N THR A 131 19.63 -2.13 1.97
CA THR A 131 20.55 -1.47 1.02
C THR A 131 20.41 -1.94 -0.43
N ASP A 132 19.95 -3.16 -0.63
CA ASP A 132 19.68 -3.77 -1.94
C ASP A 132 18.18 -3.80 -2.29
N ARG A 133 17.39 -2.94 -1.64
CA ARG A 133 15.94 -2.85 -1.85
C ARG A 133 15.60 -2.63 -3.32
N PRO A 134 14.68 -3.44 -3.88
CA PRO A 134 14.25 -3.28 -5.26
C PRO A 134 13.73 -1.88 -5.57
N GLN A 135 14.01 -1.41 -6.78
CA GLN A 135 13.44 -0.15 -7.25
C GLN A 135 11.93 -0.30 -7.50
N ILE A 136 11.21 0.83 -7.46
CA ILE A 136 9.81 0.84 -7.87
C ILE A 136 9.76 0.45 -9.35
N PRO A 137 8.99 -0.57 -9.73
CA PRO A 137 8.86 -0.99 -11.12
C PRO A 137 8.35 0.16 -12.00
N VAL A 138 8.85 0.21 -13.23
CA VAL A 138 8.39 1.13 -14.26
C VAL A 138 8.38 0.37 -15.57
N THR A 139 7.19 -0.02 -16.02
CA THR A 139 7.01 -0.80 -17.24
C THR A 139 6.28 0.01 -18.32
N PRO A 140 6.42 -0.35 -19.60
CA PRO A 140 5.63 0.26 -20.66
C PRO A 140 4.13 0.11 -20.40
N VAL A 141 3.40 1.18 -20.64
CA VAL A 141 1.94 1.18 -20.55
C VAL A 141 1.33 0.96 -21.93
N THR A 142 0.33 0.11 -22.02
CA THR A 142 -0.44 -0.14 -23.23
C THR A 142 -1.88 0.29 -23.05
N THR A 143 -2.48 0.86 -24.09
CA THR A 143 -3.90 1.20 -24.13
C THR A 143 -4.71 0.01 -24.61
N LEU A 144 -5.85 -0.26 -23.98
CA LEU A 144 -6.79 -1.26 -24.45
C LEU A 144 -7.73 -0.67 -25.51
N ASP A 145 -7.84 -1.37 -26.62
CA ASP A 145 -8.86 -1.09 -27.63
C ASP A 145 -10.24 -1.54 -27.10
N VAL A 146 -11.11 -0.55 -26.89
CA VAL A 146 -12.45 -0.78 -26.33
C VAL A 146 -13.31 -1.64 -27.28
N GLU A 147 -13.17 -1.50 -28.58
CA GLU A 147 -13.92 -2.27 -29.56
C GLU A 147 -13.51 -3.75 -29.54
N CYS A 148 -12.20 -4.02 -29.44
CA CYS A 148 -11.68 -5.38 -29.37
C CYS A 148 -12.01 -6.09 -28.05
N PHE A 149 -12.00 -5.38 -26.93
CA PHE A 149 -12.17 -5.97 -25.60
C PHE A 149 -13.57 -5.80 -25.01
N GLY A 150 -14.52 -5.25 -25.75
CA GLY A 150 -15.92 -5.09 -25.33
C GLY A 150 -16.09 -4.19 -24.10
N GLY A 151 -15.20 -3.23 -23.91
CA GLY A 151 -15.16 -2.36 -22.75
C GLY A 151 -16.03 -1.10 -22.91
N ILE A 152 -15.89 -0.20 -21.94
CA ILE A 152 -16.54 1.11 -21.90
C ILE A 152 -15.48 2.16 -22.16
N PRO A 153 -15.72 3.15 -23.04
CA PRO A 153 -14.79 4.25 -23.27
C PRO A 153 -14.44 5.00 -21.98
N ARG A 154 -13.16 5.38 -21.83
CA ARG A 154 -12.69 6.08 -20.60
C ARG A 154 -13.47 7.34 -20.30
N MET A 155 -13.81 8.14 -21.32
CA MET A 155 -14.59 9.36 -21.16
C MET A 155 -16.00 9.11 -20.60
N GLU A 156 -16.61 8.00 -20.94
CA GLU A 156 -17.91 7.61 -20.40
C GLU A 156 -17.80 7.27 -18.92
N LYS A 157 -16.77 6.51 -18.51
CA LYS A 157 -16.50 6.18 -17.11
C LYS A 157 -16.23 7.44 -16.29
N ILE A 158 -15.39 8.34 -16.79
CA ILE A 158 -15.10 9.63 -16.14
C ILE A 158 -16.38 10.46 -16.00
N SER A 159 -17.23 10.47 -17.04
CA SER A 159 -18.53 11.16 -16.98
C SER A 159 -19.46 10.57 -15.92
N TRP A 160 -19.48 9.24 -15.76
CA TRP A 160 -20.24 8.58 -14.69
C TRP A 160 -19.72 8.95 -13.31
N LEU A 161 -18.40 8.92 -13.12
CA LEU A 161 -17.79 9.32 -11.86
C LEU A 161 -18.10 10.78 -11.51
N ARG A 162 -17.96 11.71 -12.47
CA ARG A 162 -18.31 13.12 -12.29
C ARG A 162 -19.78 13.34 -11.91
N LYS A 163 -20.70 12.62 -12.56
CA LYS A 163 -22.13 12.67 -12.19
C LYS A 163 -22.35 12.17 -10.77
N TRP A 164 -21.71 11.08 -10.39
CA TRP A 164 -21.80 10.56 -9.01
C TRP A 164 -21.21 11.56 -8.01
N MET A 165 -20.05 12.16 -8.29
CA MET A 165 -19.45 13.19 -7.45
C MET A 165 -20.41 14.37 -7.20
N LEU A 166 -21.06 14.86 -8.24
CA LEU A 166 -22.06 15.93 -8.11
C LEU A 166 -23.21 15.54 -7.19
N LEU A 167 -23.73 14.33 -7.32
CA LEU A 167 -24.81 13.82 -6.45
C LEU A 167 -24.40 13.68 -4.98
N GLN A 168 -23.12 13.37 -4.74
CA GLN A 168 -22.58 13.23 -3.38
C GLN A 168 -22.03 14.54 -2.80
N GLY A 169 -21.93 15.60 -3.60
CA GLY A 169 -21.34 16.88 -3.18
C GLY A 169 -19.82 16.85 -3.07
N TYR A 170 -19.14 15.99 -3.84
CA TYR A 170 -17.67 15.92 -3.87
C TYR A 170 -17.10 16.76 -5.01
N ASP A 171 -16.06 17.53 -4.70
CA ASP A 171 -15.32 18.32 -5.70
C ASP A 171 -14.28 17.48 -6.45
N LYS A 172 -13.69 16.49 -5.76
CA LYS A 172 -12.60 15.66 -6.27
C LYS A 172 -12.68 14.26 -5.70
N VAL A 173 -12.21 13.29 -6.50
CA VAL A 173 -11.98 11.90 -6.09
C VAL A 173 -10.56 11.51 -6.46
N LEU A 174 -9.82 10.95 -5.49
CA LEU A 174 -8.53 10.32 -5.71
C LEU A 174 -8.74 8.80 -5.75
N LEU A 175 -8.42 8.18 -6.89
CA LEU A 175 -8.36 6.73 -7.02
C LEU A 175 -6.94 6.28 -6.69
N SER A 176 -6.79 5.39 -5.72
CA SER A 176 -5.52 4.83 -5.27
C SER A 176 -5.38 3.33 -5.53
N SER A 177 -6.48 2.61 -5.69
CA SER A 177 -6.46 1.20 -6.09
C SER A 177 -5.97 1.07 -7.53
N LEU A 178 -4.95 0.25 -7.76
CA LEU A 178 -4.30 0.14 -9.07
C LEU A 178 -5.24 -0.39 -10.16
N ASP A 179 -6.08 -1.35 -9.81
CA ASP A 179 -7.10 -1.93 -10.69
C ASP A 179 -8.17 -0.90 -11.10
N GLU A 180 -8.60 -0.04 -10.17
CA GLU A 180 -9.54 1.05 -10.46
C GLU A 180 -8.91 2.07 -11.42
N VAL A 181 -7.65 2.46 -11.20
CA VAL A 181 -6.95 3.41 -12.08
C VAL A 181 -6.81 2.86 -13.49
N VAL A 182 -6.29 1.62 -13.65
CA VAL A 182 -6.09 1.04 -14.97
C VAL A 182 -7.42 0.72 -15.68
N TRP A 183 -8.47 0.38 -14.92
CA TRP A 183 -9.81 0.23 -15.47
C TRP A 183 -10.38 1.57 -15.93
N MET A 184 -10.27 2.61 -15.12
CA MET A 184 -10.78 3.95 -15.46
C MET A 184 -10.15 4.48 -16.75
N LEU A 185 -8.83 4.30 -16.91
CA LEU A 185 -8.06 4.81 -18.05
C LEU A 185 -8.02 3.87 -19.26
N ASN A 186 -8.50 2.63 -19.15
CA ASN A 186 -8.32 1.58 -20.18
C ASN A 186 -6.84 1.35 -20.52
N VAL A 187 -5.98 1.27 -19.52
CA VAL A 187 -4.56 1.02 -19.69
C VAL A 187 -4.14 -0.28 -18.99
N ARG A 188 -3.02 -0.83 -19.40
CA ARG A 188 -2.36 -1.96 -18.74
C ARG A 188 -0.86 -1.73 -18.68
N GLY A 189 -0.22 -2.31 -17.66
CA GLY A 189 1.23 -2.37 -17.50
C GLY A 189 1.63 -3.69 -16.89
N SER A 190 2.87 -3.81 -16.45
CA SER A 190 3.41 -5.02 -15.83
C SER A 190 4.23 -4.68 -14.58
N ASP A 191 3.84 -3.62 -13.85
CA ASP A 191 4.53 -3.20 -12.63
C ASP A 191 4.33 -4.20 -11.48
N ILE A 192 3.21 -4.94 -11.50
CA ILE A 192 2.90 -5.99 -10.54
C ILE A 192 2.98 -7.34 -11.24
N GLU A 193 3.73 -8.27 -10.64
CA GLU A 193 3.90 -9.61 -11.19
C GLU A 193 2.56 -10.32 -11.31
N TYR A 194 2.29 -10.94 -12.46
CA TYR A 194 1.04 -11.64 -12.81
C TYR A 194 -0.22 -10.76 -12.85
N ASN A 195 -0.11 -9.45 -12.61
CA ASN A 195 -1.23 -8.52 -12.68
C ASN A 195 -0.93 -7.40 -13.69
N PRO A 196 -1.84 -7.11 -14.63
CA PRO A 196 -1.58 -6.12 -15.66
C PRO A 196 -1.81 -4.69 -15.17
N LEU A 197 -1.14 -4.31 -14.08
CA LEU A 197 -1.34 -3.07 -13.35
C LEU A 197 -0.19 -2.08 -13.56
N VAL A 198 -0.48 -0.80 -13.36
CA VAL A 198 0.46 0.32 -13.38
C VAL A 198 0.43 1.02 -12.04
N ILE A 199 1.58 1.15 -11.39
CA ILE A 199 1.72 1.86 -10.11
C ILE A 199 1.47 3.35 -10.34
N SER A 200 0.30 3.82 -9.90
CA SER A 200 -0.14 5.18 -10.19
C SER A 200 -1.36 5.60 -9.35
N TYR A 201 -1.65 6.90 -9.34
CA TYR A 201 -2.86 7.47 -8.77
C TYR A 201 -3.62 8.27 -9.83
N LEU A 202 -4.93 8.35 -9.71
CA LEU A 202 -5.76 9.14 -10.60
C LEU A 202 -6.63 10.12 -9.80
N LEU A 203 -6.44 11.41 -10.03
CA LEU A 203 -7.26 12.47 -9.46
C LEU A 203 -8.27 12.94 -10.50
N VAL A 204 -9.55 12.80 -10.19
CA VAL A 204 -10.65 13.28 -11.03
C VAL A 204 -11.36 14.43 -10.34
N SER A 205 -11.51 15.56 -11.04
CA SER A 205 -12.37 16.67 -10.65
C SER A 205 -13.48 16.88 -11.67
N GLN A 206 -14.36 17.87 -11.44
CA GLN A 206 -15.38 18.23 -12.42
C GLN A 206 -14.76 18.78 -13.73
N ASP A 207 -13.61 19.45 -13.62
CA ASP A 207 -13.03 20.23 -14.70
C ASP A 207 -11.77 19.57 -15.30
N TYR A 208 -11.10 18.67 -14.57
CA TYR A 208 -9.83 18.06 -15.03
C TYR A 208 -9.67 16.61 -14.53
N VAL A 209 -8.75 15.90 -15.18
CA VAL A 209 -8.25 14.59 -14.76
C VAL A 209 -6.73 14.63 -14.72
N LYS A 210 -6.10 14.20 -13.62
CA LYS A 210 -4.65 14.12 -13.48
C LYS A 210 -4.24 12.70 -13.16
N TRP A 211 -3.31 12.17 -13.94
CA TRP A 211 -2.71 10.87 -13.73
C TRP A 211 -1.29 11.02 -13.20
N PHE A 212 -1.07 10.57 -11.97
CA PHE A 212 0.24 10.54 -11.32
C PHE A 212 0.87 9.17 -11.56
N VAL A 213 1.89 9.12 -12.37
CA VAL A 213 2.58 7.90 -12.78
C VAL A 213 4.07 8.16 -12.90
N LYS A 214 4.93 7.18 -12.58
CA LYS A 214 6.34 7.31 -12.89
C LYS A 214 6.52 7.40 -14.39
N LYS A 215 7.54 8.20 -14.83
CA LYS A 215 7.80 8.44 -16.23
C LYS A 215 8.02 7.12 -16.95
N VAL A 216 7.00 6.67 -17.65
CA VAL A 216 7.00 5.52 -18.51
C VAL A 216 7.41 5.91 -19.90
N SER A 217 8.07 5.04 -20.62
CA SER A 217 8.16 5.14 -22.06
C SER A 217 6.75 4.93 -22.62
N MET A 218 6.08 6.04 -22.92
CA MET A 218 4.72 6.00 -23.44
C MET A 218 4.79 5.97 -24.96
N ASP A 219 4.50 4.81 -25.54
CA ASP A 219 4.36 4.65 -26.98
C ASP A 219 2.94 5.02 -27.48
N TYR A 220 2.14 5.70 -26.64
CA TYR A 220 0.78 6.09 -27.00
C TYR A 220 0.46 7.51 -26.51
N GLU A 221 -0.30 8.21 -27.31
CA GLU A 221 -0.92 9.46 -26.92
C GLU A 221 -2.24 9.15 -26.20
N LEU A 222 -2.32 9.46 -24.91
CA LEU A 222 -3.63 9.58 -24.26
C LEU A 222 -4.33 10.77 -24.89
N ASP A 223 -5.59 10.55 -25.25
CA ASP A 223 -6.44 11.61 -25.80
C ASP A 223 -6.34 12.87 -24.93
N PRO A 224 -5.91 14.01 -25.49
CA PRO A 224 -5.76 15.27 -24.75
C PRO A 224 -7.04 15.69 -24.02
N ASP A 225 -8.21 15.32 -24.54
CA ASP A 225 -9.50 15.61 -23.91
C ASP A 225 -9.77 14.78 -22.67
N THR A 226 -8.96 13.75 -22.40
CA THR A 226 -9.12 12.84 -21.26
C THR A 226 -8.26 13.22 -20.08
N LEU A 227 -7.05 13.75 -20.33
CA LEU A 227 -6.04 14.04 -19.30
C LEU A 227 -5.47 15.43 -19.52
N ASP A 228 -5.68 16.31 -18.54
CA ASP A 228 -5.13 17.67 -18.57
C ASP A 228 -3.64 17.71 -18.23
N SER A 229 -3.10 16.72 -17.52
CA SER A 229 -1.68 16.61 -17.21
C SER A 229 -1.24 15.24 -16.75
N PHE A 230 -0.01 14.87 -17.13
CA PHE A 230 0.78 13.85 -16.45
C PHE A 230 1.64 14.54 -15.40
N GLU A 231 1.59 14.05 -14.17
CA GLU A 231 2.54 14.46 -13.15
C GLU A 231 3.44 13.26 -12.81
N GLU A 232 4.74 13.50 -12.76
CA GLU A 232 5.69 12.48 -12.33
C GLU A 232 5.42 12.12 -10.88
N LEU A 233 5.17 10.84 -10.62
CA LEU A 233 4.99 10.33 -9.27
C LEU A 233 6.35 10.34 -8.56
N ARG A 234 6.50 11.22 -7.59
CA ARG A 234 7.64 11.26 -6.66
C ARG A 234 7.25 10.53 -5.40
N MET A 235 7.77 9.34 -5.24
CA MET A 235 7.69 8.56 -4.01
C MET A 235 9.09 8.35 -3.46
#